data_02d7c830530a3f67710584894ad9c366
#
_entry.id   02d7c830530a3f67710584894ad9c366
#
_cell.length_a   1.000
_cell.length_b   1.000
_cell.length_c   1.000
_cell.angle_alpha   90.00
_cell.angle_beta   90.00
_cell.angle_gamma   90.00
#
_symmetry.space_group_name_H-M   'P 1'
#
loop_
_entity.id
_entity.type
_entity.pdbx_description
1 polymer ?
#
loop_
_entity_poly.entity_id
_entity_poly.type
_entity_poly.pdbx_seq_one_letter_code
_entity_poly.pdbx_strand_id
1 'polypeptide(L)'
;MNLSATRIGNTFHLNGQEMNAVLCKLGILEGKPGNYALTEMGKRFGRYNYFDNGYGGYAARAWGTISYDESIVDWLRQKMNESLIQEALAQLKNHRDAVKATQIAAQKAFEAEMLRMAKVNKAALEEAMRRCKNNKPATAIILVSLGVVAVGTGIYFGVRKHKKLKAKRELEQFEKDHAMETATNAYYSNDDAAENNEPEE
;
A
#
# COMPACT_ATOMS: atom_id res chain seq x y z
N MET A 1 -26.61 -16.22 3.49
CA MET A 1 -26.03 -14.90 3.12
C MET A 1 -24.58 -15.10 2.76
N ASN A 2 -24.01 -14.34 1.79
CA ASN A 2 -22.59 -14.46 1.46
C ASN A 2 -21.81 -13.40 2.25
N LEU A 3 -20.89 -13.84 3.10
CA LEU A 3 -20.05 -12.96 3.91
C LEU A 3 -18.69 -12.76 3.25
N SER A 4 -18.13 -11.55 3.33
CA SER A 4 -16.72 -11.28 3.02
C SER A 4 -15.87 -11.40 4.28
N ALA A 5 -14.55 -11.58 4.12
CA ALA A 5 -13.63 -11.57 5.26
C ALA A 5 -13.74 -10.30 6.12
N THR A 6 -14.02 -9.15 5.51
CA THR A 6 -14.26 -7.89 6.25
C THR A 6 -15.52 -7.97 7.12
N ARG A 7 -16.62 -8.53 6.58
CA ARG A 7 -17.86 -8.69 7.36
C ARG A 7 -17.68 -9.65 8.52
N ILE A 8 -16.98 -10.77 8.29
CA ILE A 8 -16.64 -11.72 9.34
C ILE A 8 -15.74 -11.03 10.38
N GLY A 9 -14.69 -10.33 9.93
CA GLY A 9 -13.76 -9.61 10.81
C GLY A 9 -14.47 -8.62 11.72
N ASN A 10 -15.41 -7.83 11.20
CA ASN A 10 -16.19 -6.88 12.00
C ASN A 10 -16.90 -7.55 13.19
N THR A 11 -17.36 -8.81 13.06
CA THR A 11 -17.97 -9.56 14.17
C THR A 11 -16.97 -9.86 15.30
N PHE A 12 -15.67 -9.89 14.99
CA PHE A 12 -14.59 -10.20 15.93
C PHE A 12 -13.67 -8.98 16.20
N HIS A 13 -14.09 -7.78 15.85
CA HIS A 13 -13.31 -6.54 15.97
C HIS A 13 -11.97 -6.56 15.20
N LEU A 14 -11.93 -7.28 14.09
CA LEU A 14 -10.77 -7.41 13.21
C LEU A 14 -11.07 -6.78 11.84
N ASN A 15 -10.09 -6.15 11.23
CA ASN A 15 -10.23 -5.74 9.83
C ASN A 15 -10.10 -6.93 8.87
N GLY A 16 -10.45 -6.75 7.58
CA GLY A 16 -10.47 -7.83 6.60
C GLY A 16 -9.10 -8.49 6.36
N GLN A 17 -7.99 -7.75 6.50
CA GLN A 17 -6.64 -8.31 6.34
C GLN A 17 -6.23 -9.14 7.57
N GLU A 18 -6.58 -8.68 8.76
CA GLU A 18 -6.37 -9.39 10.01
C GLU A 18 -7.20 -10.67 10.05
N MET A 19 -8.47 -10.59 9.62
CA MET A 19 -9.33 -11.76 9.51
C MET A 19 -8.77 -12.78 8.50
N ASN A 20 -8.25 -12.35 7.35
CA ASN A 20 -7.60 -13.24 6.41
C ASN A 20 -6.36 -13.92 7.02
N ALA A 21 -5.56 -13.21 7.84
CA ALA A 21 -4.43 -13.81 8.54
C ALA A 21 -4.87 -14.88 9.54
N VAL A 22 -5.96 -14.64 10.27
CA VAL A 22 -6.57 -15.62 11.18
C VAL A 22 -7.09 -16.83 10.41
N LEU A 23 -7.79 -16.62 9.28
CA LEU A 23 -8.29 -17.69 8.42
C LEU A 23 -7.15 -18.55 7.82
N CYS A 24 -6.01 -17.93 7.49
CA CYS A 24 -4.80 -18.65 7.08
C CYS A 24 -4.24 -19.50 8.23
N LYS A 25 -4.17 -18.94 9.43
CA LYS A 25 -3.68 -19.66 10.61
C LYS A 25 -4.56 -20.86 10.97
N LEU A 26 -5.86 -20.74 10.76
CA LEU A 26 -6.85 -21.82 10.96
C LEU A 26 -6.91 -22.82 9.80
N GLY A 27 -6.13 -22.61 8.73
CA GLY A 27 -6.13 -23.50 7.57
C GLY A 27 -7.36 -23.42 6.68
N ILE A 28 -8.15 -22.34 6.76
CA ILE A 28 -9.27 -22.05 5.86
C ILE A 28 -8.76 -21.45 4.56
N LEU A 29 -7.76 -20.57 4.66
CA LEU A 29 -7.10 -19.95 3.53
C LEU A 29 -5.65 -20.41 3.42
N GLU A 30 -5.13 -20.36 2.22
CA GLU A 30 -3.69 -20.46 1.91
C GLU A 30 -3.26 -19.30 1.02
N GLY A 31 -1.96 -19.01 1.00
CA GLY A 31 -1.38 -17.96 0.16
C GLY A 31 -0.87 -16.76 0.93
N LYS A 32 -0.84 -15.61 0.26
CA LYS A 32 -0.27 -14.36 0.76
C LYS A 32 -1.28 -13.21 0.60
N PRO A 33 -1.12 -12.10 1.34
CA PRO A 33 -1.95 -10.91 1.16
C PRO A 33 -2.05 -10.50 -0.31
N GLY A 34 -3.29 -10.43 -0.81
CA GLY A 34 -3.60 -10.11 -2.21
C GLY A 34 -3.75 -11.34 -3.13
N ASN A 35 -3.35 -12.53 -2.69
CA ASN A 35 -3.48 -13.78 -3.47
C ASN A 35 -3.78 -14.95 -2.54
N TYR A 36 -5.02 -14.99 -2.05
CA TYR A 36 -5.52 -16.05 -1.19
C TYR A 36 -6.31 -17.08 -1.99
N ALA A 37 -6.17 -18.35 -1.63
CA ALA A 37 -6.98 -19.45 -2.12
C ALA A 37 -7.65 -20.17 -0.95
N LEU A 38 -8.79 -20.84 -1.21
CA LEU A 38 -9.44 -21.70 -0.24
C LEU A 38 -8.74 -23.06 -0.20
N THR A 39 -8.41 -23.50 1.01
CA THR A 39 -7.98 -24.89 1.24
C THR A 39 -9.15 -25.86 1.07
N GLU A 40 -8.90 -27.17 1.11
CA GLU A 40 -9.97 -28.16 1.11
C GLU A 40 -10.94 -27.98 2.31
N MET A 41 -10.42 -27.58 3.46
CA MET A 41 -11.24 -27.24 4.61
C MET A 41 -12.03 -25.95 4.37
N GLY A 42 -11.39 -24.94 3.75
CA GLY A 42 -12.01 -23.66 3.43
C GLY A 42 -13.17 -23.79 2.45
N LYS A 43 -13.13 -24.72 1.51
CA LYS A 43 -14.21 -25.00 0.56
C LYS A 43 -15.53 -25.45 1.22
N ARG A 44 -15.48 -25.92 2.48
CA ARG A 44 -16.68 -26.26 3.25
C ARG A 44 -17.44 -25.03 3.73
N PHE A 45 -16.74 -23.92 3.88
CA PHE A 45 -17.28 -22.67 4.44
C PHE A 45 -17.39 -21.56 3.42
N GLY A 46 -16.75 -21.70 2.26
CA GLY A 46 -16.69 -20.62 1.28
C GLY A 46 -16.49 -21.08 -0.14
N ARG A 47 -16.66 -20.13 -1.04
CA ARG A 47 -16.48 -20.32 -2.48
C ARG A 47 -15.75 -19.15 -3.10
N TYR A 48 -15.05 -19.43 -4.16
CA TYR A 48 -14.39 -18.42 -5.00
C TYR A 48 -15.36 -17.91 -6.05
N ASN A 49 -15.57 -16.60 -6.08
CA ASN A 49 -16.38 -15.92 -7.09
C ASN A 49 -15.42 -15.19 -8.03
N TYR A 50 -15.57 -15.46 -9.30
CA TYR A 50 -14.84 -14.77 -10.36
C TYR A 50 -15.71 -13.70 -10.98
N PHE A 51 -15.14 -12.52 -11.16
CA PHE A 51 -15.80 -11.38 -11.80
C PHE A 51 -14.94 -10.91 -12.96
N ASP A 52 -15.60 -10.50 -14.01
CA ASP A 52 -15.02 -9.92 -15.21
C ASP A 52 -15.77 -8.62 -15.52
N ASN A 53 -15.08 -7.59 -15.98
CA ASN A 53 -15.72 -6.34 -16.36
C ASN A 53 -16.36 -6.37 -17.76
N GLY A 54 -16.29 -7.50 -18.48
CA GLY A 54 -16.87 -7.69 -19.81
C GLY A 54 -16.17 -6.95 -20.94
N TYR A 55 -15.06 -6.24 -20.67
CA TYR A 55 -14.29 -5.55 -21.70
C TYR A 55 -13.15 -6.42 -22.23
N GLY A 56 -12.83 -6.27 -23.52
CA GLY A 56 -11.69 -6.95 -24.14
C GLY A 56 -10.43 -6.08 -24.25
N GLY A 57 -9.31 -6.68 -24.67
CA GLY A 57 -8.06 -5.99 -24.93
C GLY A 57 -7.43 -5.38 -23.66
N TYR A 58 -6.87 -4.18 -23.79
CA TYR A 58 -6.20 -3.49 -22.68
C TYR A 58 -7.14 -3.01 -21.55
N ALA A 59 -8.44 -2.96 -21.78
CA ALA A 59 -9.44 -2.59 -20.78
C ALA A 59 -9.98 -3.80 -20.00
N ALA A 60 -9.61 -5.02 -20.39
CA ALA A 60 -10.03 -6.22 -19.69
C ALA A 60 -9.50 -6.23 -18.26
N ARG A 61 -10.41 -6.42 -17.31
CA ARG A 61 -10.09 -6.59 -15.88
C ARG A 61 -10.92 -7.74 -15.34
N ALA A 62 -10.22 -8.67 -14.71
CA ALA A 62 -10.84 -9.77 -14.03
C ALA A 62 -10.31 -9.83 -12.59
N TRP A 63 -11.16 -10.15 -11.64
CA TRP A 63 -10.77 -10.31 -10.24
C TRP A 63 -11.61 -11.41 -9.58
N GLY A 64 -11.01 -12.02 -8.59
CA GLY A 64 -11.70 -13.02 -7.79
C GLY A 64 -11.91 -12.54 -6.37
N THR A 65 -13.02 -12.95 -5.78
CA THR A 65 -13.31 -12.72 -4.38
C THR A 65 -13.73 -14.03 -3.72
N ILE A 66 -13.40 -14.18 -2.44
CA ILE A 66 -13.87 -15.30 -1.64
C ILE A 66 -15.08 -14.86 -0.84
N SER A 67 -16.16 -15.59 -0.93
CA SER A 67 -17.33 -15.41 -0.08
C SER A 67 -17.52 -16.63 0.81
N TYR A 68 -18.02 -16.39 2.01
CA TYR A 68 -18.21 -17.41 3.05
C TYR A 68 -19.68 -17.54 3.44
N ASP A 69 -20.05 -18.71 3.88
CA ASP A 69 -21.36 -18.98 4.47
C ASP A 69 -21.39 -18.52 5.93
N GLU A 70 -22.58 -18.24 6.45
CA GLU A 70 -22.76 -17.77 7.84
C GLU A 70 -22.26 -18.78 8.88
N SER A 71 -22.32 -20.05 8.58
CA SER A 71 -21.85 -21.15 9.45
C SER A 71 -20.36 -21.01 9.86
N ILE A 72 -19.55 -20.27 9.07
CA ILE A 72 -18.15 -20.01 9.42
C ILE A 72 -18.05 -19.20 10.70
N VAL A 73 -18.99 -18.29 10.98
CA VAL A 73 -18.93 -17.41 12.16
C VAL A 73 -19.04 -18.22 13.45
N ASP A 74 -19.97 -19.18 13.49
CA ASP A 74 -20.15 -20.04 14.67
C ASP A 74 -18.98 -21.01 14.85
N TRP A 75 -18.44 -21.50 13.74
CA TRP A 75 -17.24 -22.33 13.77
C TRP A 75 -16.03 -21.54 14.29
N LEU A 76 -15.86 -20.29 13.84
CA LEU A 76 -14.79 -19.40 14.30
C LEU A 76 -14.91 -19.07 15.79
N ARG A 77 -16.10 -18.80 16.32
CA ARG A 77 -16.33 -18.59 17.76
C ARG A 77 -15.82 -19.75 18.62
N GLN A 78 -15.91 -20.97 18.11
CA GLN A 78 -15.44 -22.16 18.82
C GLN A 78 -13.92 -22.39 18.70
N LYS A 79 -13.31 -21.94 17.59
CA LYS A 79 -11.91 -22.23 17.26
C LYS A 79 -10.93 -21.08 17.53
N MET A 80 -11.42 -19.84 17.51
CA MET A 80 -10.60 -18.69 17.80
C MET A 80 -10.38 -18.53 19.31
N ASN A 81 -9.13 -18.25 19.64
CA ASN A 81 -8.72 -17.79 20.96
C ASN A 81 -7.76 -16.60 20.82
N GLU A 82 -7.56 -15.88 21.90
CA GLU A 82 -6.73 -14.66 21.91
C GLU A 82 -5.30 -14.94 21.45
N SER A 83 -4.70 -16.05 21.91
CA SER A 83 -3.34 -16.44 21.51
C SER A 83 -3.20 -16.63 20.00
N LEU A 84 -4.16 -17.33 19.37
CA LEU A 84 -4.18 -17.56 17.93
C LEU A 84 -4.31 -16.24 17.15
N ILE A 85 -5.16 -15.33 17.62
CA ILE A 85 -5.35 -14.01 17.02
C ILE A 85 -4.02 -13.24 17.08
N GLN A 86 -3.39 -13.16 18.26
CA GLN A 86 -2.12 -12.44 18.43
C GLN A 86 -1.00 -13.04 17.57
N GLU A 87 -0.90 -14.35 17.46
CA GLU A 87 0.06 -15.00 16.57
C GLU A 87 -0.19 -14.65 15.10
N ALA A 88 -1.45 -14.68 14.64
CA ALA A 88 -1.81 -14.33 13.27
C ALA A 88 -1.47 -12.85 12.96
N LEU A 89 -1.77 -11.95 13.89
CA LEU A 89 -1.45 -10.52 13.76
C LEU A 89 0.06 -10.27 13.75
N ALA A 90 0.82 -10.96 14.60
CA ALA A 90 2.28 -10.88 14.59
C ALA A 90 2.88 -11.34 13.26
N GLN A 91 2.40 -12.45 12.70
CA GLN A 91 2.82 -12.94 11.38
C GLN A 91 2.48 -11.92 10.28
N LEU A 92 1.29 -11.33 10.30
CA LEU A 92 0.88 -10.30 9.34
C LEU A 92 1.77 -9.05 9.45
N LYS A 93 2.10 -8.61 10.65
CA LYS A 93 3.00 -7.49 10.90
C LYS A 93 4.40 -7.78 10.35
N ASN A 94 4.97 -8.93 10.69
CA ASN A 94 6.28 -9.35 10.20
C ASN A 94 6.33 -9.39 8.65
N HIS A 95 5.28 -9.91 8.02
CA HIS A 95 5.17 -9.90 6.57
C HIS A 95 5.15 -8.49 5.98
N ARG A 96 4.35 -7.58 6.56
CA ARG A 96 4.30 -6.17 6.13
C ARG A 96 5.65 -5.48 6.27
N ASP A 97 6.35 -5.72 7.38
CA ASP A 97 7.66 -5.12 7.64
C ASP A 97 8.72 -5.65 6.68
N ALA A 98 8.70 -6.96 6.36
CA ALA A 98 9.55 -7.56 5.35
C ALA A 98 9.31 -6.98 3.94
N VAL A 99 8.05 -6.81 3.54
CA VAL A 99 7.70 -6.17 2.26
C VAL A 99 8.17 -4.73 2.21
N LYS A 100 7.98 -3.96 3.28
CA LYS A 100 8.48 -2.57 3.37
C LYS A 100 10.00 -2.51 3.28
N ALA A 101 10.70 -3.40 3.98
CA ALA A 101 12.16 -3.47 3.93
C ALA A 101 12.67 -3.78 2.52
N THR A 102 12.03 -4.71 1.82
CA THR A 102 12.35 -5.05 0.42
C THR A 102 12.11 -3.87 -0.52
N GLN A 103 11.00 -3.15 -0.37
CA GLN A 103 10.71 -1.96 -1.16
C GLN A 103 11.73 -0.84 -0.93
N ILE A 104 12.13 -0.61 0.32
CA ILE A 104 13.16 0.39 0.67
C ILE A 104 14.52 -0.01 0.07
N ALA A 105 14.89 -1.29 0.14
CA ALA A 105 16.12 -1.80 -0.45
C ALA A 105 16.13 -1.64 -1.97
N ALA A 106 15.04 -2.02 -2.65
CA ALA A 106 14.89 -1.83 -4.09
C ALA A 106 14.96 -0.36 -4.50
N GLN A 107 14.33 0.53 -3.72
CA GLN A 107 14.39 1.96 -3.98
C GLN A 107 15.82 2.51 -3.83
N LYS A 108 16.55 2.11 -2.77
CA LYS A 108 17.95 2.52 -2.58
C LYS A 108 18.86 2.02 -3.70
N ALA A 109 18.67 0.76 -4.13
CA ALA A 109 19.43 0.18 -5.24
C ALA A 109 19.18 0.96 -6.55
N PHE A 110 17.92 1.29 -6.84
CA PHE A 110 17.56 2.11 -8.00
C PHE A 110 18.16 3.52 -7.93
N GLU A 111 18.14 4.16 -6.76
CA GLU A 111 18.77 5.48 -6.56
C GLU A 111 20.30 5.44 -6.78
N ALA A 112 20.94 4.39 -6.27
CA ALA A 112 22.38 4.21 -6.47
C ALA A 112 22.75 4.02 -7.95
N GLU A 113 21.97 3.20 -8.68
CA GLU A 113 22.18 2.98 -10.10
C GLU A 113 21.94 4.26 -10.93
N MET A 114 20.91 5.03 -10.62
CA MET A 114 20.65 6.33 -11.24
C MET A 114 21.79 7.33 -11.00
N LEU A 115 22.37 7.33 -9.79
CA LEU A 115 23.51 8.18 -9.47
C LEU A 115 24.76 7.75 -10.24
N ARG A 116 24.99 6.44 -10.38
CA ARG A 116 26.09 5.87 -11.17
C ARG A 116 25.95 6.26 -12.64
N MET A 117 24.77 6.10 -13.23
CA MET A 117 24.48 6.52 -14.62
C MET A 117 24.70 8.01 -14.84
N ALA A 118 24.27 8.85 -13.89
CA ALA A 118 24.49 10.29 -13.97
C ALA A 118 25.97 10.65 -13.95
N LYS A 119 26.80 9.96 -13.14
CA LYS A 119 28.27 10.17 -13.13
C LYS A 119 28.91 9.75 -14.44
N VAL A 120 28.51 8.59 -14.99
CA VAL A 120 29.02 8.11 -16.30
C VAL A 120 28.67 9.09 -17.41
N ASN A 121 27.41 9.55 -17.47
CA ASN A 121 26.96 10.52 -18.46
C ASN A 121 27.70 11.86 -18.34
N LYS A 122 27.98 12.33 -17.12
CA LYS A 122 28.75 13.55 -16.89
C LYS A 122 30.19 13.40 -17.40
N ALA A 123 30.84 12.28 -17.10
CA ALA A 123 32.20 12.00 -17.59
C ALA A 123 32.28 11.93 -19.12
N ALA A 124 31.30 11.24 -19.73
CA ALA A 124 31.19 11.16 -21.20
C ALA A 124 30.98 12.53 -21.84
N LEU A 125 30.17 13.40 -21.22
CA LEU A 125 29.93 14.75 -21.66
C LEU A 125 31.23 15.59 -21.61
N GLU A 126 31.95 15.53 -20.49
CA GLU A 126 33.21 16.25 -20.32
C GLU A 126 34.26 15.79 -21.34
N GLU A 127 34.34 14.48 -21.61
CA GLU A 127 35.23 13.96 -22.64
C GLU A 127 34.83 14.39 -24.07
N ALA A 128 33.52 14.34 -24.39
CA ALA A 128 33.01 14.84 -25.65
C ALA A 128 33.30 16.32 -25.85
N MET A 129 33.13 17.14 -24.81
CA MET A 129 33.48 18.58 -24.85
C MET A 129 34.96 18.82 -25.06
N ARG A 130 35.87 18.02 -24.47
CA ARG A 130 37.33 18.09 -24.75
C ARG A 130 37.67 17.80 -26.21
N ARG A 131 37.05 16.74 -26.79
CA ARG A 131 37.24 16.39 -28.20
C ARG A 131 36.69 17.43 -29.15
N CYS A 132 35.60 18.10 -28.80
CA CYS A 132 34.96 19.12 -29.60
C CYS A 132 35.71 20.47 -29.61
N LYS A 133 36.56 20.76 -28.62
CA LYS A 133 37.42 21.96 -28.62
C LYS A 133 38.33 22.02 -29.86
N ASN A 134 38.63 20.87 -30.47
CA ASN A 134 39.50 20.72 -31.61
C ASN A 134 38.79 20.59 -32.95
N ASN A 135 37.43 20.40 -33.01
CA ASN A 135 36.67 20.16 -34.25
C ASN A 135 35.27 20.81 -34.21
N LYS A 136 35.15 22.02 -34.76
CA LYS A 136 33.96 22.87 -34.72
C LYS A 136 32.65 22.30 -35.34
N PRO A 137 32.62 21.50 -36.42
CA PRO A 137 31.38 21.06 -37.01
C PRO A 137 30.70 19.89 -36.28
N ALA A 138 31.44 19.07 -35.51
CA ALA A 138 30.87 17.93 -34.77
C ALA A 138 30.18 18.34 -33.44
N THR A 139 30.39 19.56 -33.00
CA THR A 139 29.94 20.09 -31.71
C THR A 139 28.40 20.20 -31.63
N ALA A 140 27.76 20.58 -32.73
CA ALA A 140 26.31 20.82 -32.76
C ALA A 140 25.49 19.53 -32.60
N ILE A 141 25.93 18.41 -33.19
CA ILE A 141 25.18 17.14 -33.15
C ILE A 141 25.26 16.49 -31.74
N ILE A 142 26.45 16.60 -31.12
CA ILE A 142 26.66 16.01 -29.78
C ILE A 142 25.88 16.78 -28.70
N LEU A 143 25.81 18.13 -28.80
CA LEU A 143 25.04 18.95 -27.86
C LEU A 143 23.52 18.66 -27.92
N VAL A 144 22.96 18.37 -29.10
CA VAL A 144 21.52 18.01 -29.24
C VAL A 144 21.23 16.67 -28.59
N SER A 145 22.04 15.63 -28.83
CA SER A 145 21.82 14.30 -28.26
C SER A 145 21.99 14.26 -26.73
N LEU A 146 22.91 15.06 -26.18
CA LEU A 146 23.13 15.17 -24.73
C LEU A 146 22.10 16.05 -24.03
N GLY A 147 21.56 17.06 -24.73
CA GLY A 147 20.45 17.88 -24.22
C GLY A 147 19.19 17.07 -23.93
N VAL A 148 18.88 16.08 -24.77
CA VAL A 148 17.72 15.18 -24.56
C VAL A 148 17.86 14.33 -23.29
N VAL A 149 19.07 13.85 -23.00
CA VAL A 149 19.31 13.05 -21.77
C VAL A 149 19.25 13.93 -20.52
N ALA A 150 19.79 15.16 -20.58
CA ALA A 150 19.74 16.08 -19.44
C ALA A 150 18.32 16.56 -19.14
N VAL A 151 17.49 16.81 -20.16
CA VAL A 151 16.08 17.18 -19.98
C VAL A 151 15.29 16.01 -19.41
N GLY A 152 15.52 14.78 -19.88
CA GLY A 152 14.84 13.58 -19.35
C GLY A 152 15.14 13.34 -17.86
N THR A 153 16.39 13.48 -17.44
CA THR A 153 16.78 13.34 -16.02
C THR A 153 16.24 14.49 -15.16
N GLY A 154 16.28 15.73 -15.68
CA GLY A 154 15.72 16.90 -14.99
C GLY A 154 14.22 16.80 -14.75
N ILE A 155 13.46 16.33 -15.75
CA ILE A 155 12.01 16.08 -15.63
C ILE A 155 11.75 14.98 -14.60
N TYR A 156 12.50 13.89 -14.62
CA TYR A 156 12.34 12.79 -13.66
C TYR A 156 12.57 13.25 -12.20
N PHE A 157 13.64 13.98 -11.93
CA PHE A 157 13.91 14.52 -10.59
C PHE A 157 12.89 15.59 -10.18
N GLY A 158 12.42 16.41 -11.12
CA GLY A 158 11.38 17.41 -10.88
C GLY A 158 10.05 16.77 -10.51
N VAL A 159 9.60 15.77 -11.25
CA VAL A 159 8.35 15.00 -10.97
C VAL A 159 8.46 14.29 -9.61
N ARG A 160 9.61 13.71 -9.29
CA ARG A 160 9.80 13.02 -8.00
C ARG A 160 9.79 14.00 -6.82
N LYS A 161 10.44 15.16 -6.95
CA LYS A 161 10.41 16.22 -5.93
C LYS A 161 8.98 16.72 -5.73
N HIS A 162 8.22 16.90 -6.80
CA HIS A 162 6.83 17.35 -6.76
C HIS A 162 5.93 16.30 -6.07
N LYS A 163 6.08 15.00 -6.40
CA LYS A 163 5.35 13.92 -5.73
C LYS A 163 5.66 13.83 -4.24
N LYS A 164 6.93 13.97 -3.83
CA LYS A 164 7.31 13.98 -2.40
C LYS A 164 6.71 15.20 -1.66
N LEU A 165 6.72 16.38 -2.30
CA LEU A 165 6.12 17.58 -1.73
C LEU A 165 4.60 17.47 -1.61
N LYS A 166 3.95 16.86 -2.61
CA LYS A 166 2.50 16.61 -2.58
C LYS A 166 2.13 15.64 -1.47
N ALA A 167 2.83 14.49 -1.36
CA ALA A 167 2.60 13.51 -0.31
C ALA A 167 2.84 14.10 1.10
N LYS A 168 3.85 14.98 1.26
CA LYS A 168 4.07 15.66 2.54
C LYS A 168 2.93 16.61 2.90
N ARG A 169 2.41 17.37 1.92
CA ARG A 169 1.25 18.25 2.15
C ARG A 169 -0.03 17.48 2.48
N GLU A 170 -0.25 16.36 1.81
CA GLU A 170 -1.40 15.48 2.09
C GLU A 170 -1.32 14.90 3.50
N LEU A 171 -0.12 14.52 3.96
CA LEU A 171 0.10 14.04 5.33
C LEU A 171 -0.13 15.15 6.37
N GLU A 172 0.42 16.34 6.14
CA GLU A 172 0.21 17.50 7.02
C GLU A 172 -1.26 17.95 7.08
N GLN A 173 -1.99 17.81 5.96
CA GLN A 173 -3.43 18.07 5.92
C GLN A 173 -4.19 17.03 6.73
N PHE A 174 -3.90 15.75 6.52
CA PHE A 174 -4.50 14.65 7.27
C PHE A 174 -4.28 14.78 8.78
N GLU A 175 -3.05 15.14 9.22
CA GLU A 175 -2.76 15.38 10.63
C GLU A 175 -3.56 16.56 11.21
N LYS A 176 -3.76 17.63 10.44
CA LYS A 176 -4.59 18.78 10.85
C LYS A 176 -6.07 18.40 10.96
N ASP A 177 -6.59 17.66 9.97
CA ASP A 177 -7.98 17.24 9.93
C ASP A 177 -8.28 16.30 11.11
N HIS A 178 -7.37 15.39 11.44
CA HIS A 178 -7.48 14.50 12.60
C HIS A 178 -7.37 15.24 13.94
N ALA A 179 -6.51 16.26 14.03
CA ALA A 179 -6.40 17.09 15.24
C ALA A 179 -7.68 17.90 15.46
N MET A 180 -8.29 18.39 14.39
CA MET A 180 -9.55 19.14 14.46
C MET A 180 -10.72 18.24 14.86
N GLU A 181 -10.81 17.01 14.33
CA GLU A 181 -11.83 16.03 14.69
C GLU A 181 -11.72 15.62 16.16
N THR A 182 -10.49 15.40 16.67
CA THR A 182 -10.25 15.07 18.08
C THR A 182 -10.63 16.23 19.01
N ALA A 183 -10.35 17.48 18.62
CA ALA A 183 -10.73 18.66 19.37
C ALA A 183 -12.26 18.84 19.39
N THR A 184 -12.94 18.58 18.29
CA THR A 184 -14.40 18.67 18.17
C THR A 184 -15.08 17.62 19.05
N ASN A 185 -14.59 16.36 19.02
CA ASN A 185 -15.11 15.29 19.86
C ASN A 185 -14.88 15.55 21.36
N ALA A 186 -13.76 16.17 21.73
CA ALA A 186 -13.49 16.58 23.12
C ALA A 186 -14.43 17.71 23.58
N TYR A 187 -14.82 18.62 22.68
CA TYR A 187 -15.79 19.68 22.99
C TYR A 187 -17.16 19.10 23.29
N TYR A 188 -17.70 18.25 22.42
CA TYR A 188 -19.03 17.63 22.63
C TYR A 188 -19.10 16.70 23.84
N SER A 189 -18.01 15.99 24.17
CA SER A 189 -17.98 15.14 25.36
C SER A 189 -18.01 15.92 26.68
N ASN A 190 -17.61 17.18 26.68
CA ASN A 190 -17.67 18.04 27.87
C ASN A 190 -19.07 18.67 28.06
N ASP A 191 -19.83 18.92 26.97
CA ASP A 191 -21.18 19.44 27.06
C ASP A 191 -22.15 18.39 27.64
N ASP A 192 -22.01 17.11 27.24
CA ASP A 192 -22.82 16.00 27.80
C ASP A 192 -22.56 15.76 29.32
N ALA A 193 -21.39 16.16 29.80
CA ALA A 193 -21.05 16.03 31.22
C ALA A 193 -21.63 17.18 32.08
N ALA A 194 -21.95 18.32 31.48
CA ALA A 194 -22.50 19.49 32.16
C ALA A 194 -24.03 19.39 32.39
N GLU A 195 -24.73 18.69 31.50
CA GLU A 195 -26.20 18.59 31.53
C GLU A 195 -26.73 17.58 32.58
N ASN A 196 -25.85 16.70 33.12
CA ASN A 196 -26.23 15.69 34.07
C ASN A 196 -26.02 16.11 35.57
N ASN A 197 -25.75 17.38 35.86
CA ASN A 197 -25.54 17.91 37.21
C ASN A 197 -26.61 18.93 37.64
N GLU A 198 -27.88 18.76 37.28
CA GLU A 198 -28.94 19.49 37.99
C GLU A 198 -29.22 18.86 39.32
N PRO A 199 -29.17 19.62 40.44
CA PRO A 199 -29.49 19.08 41.75
C PRO A 199 -31.02 18.87 41.83
N GLU A 200 -31.41 17.64 42.17
CA GLU A 200 -32.78 17.32 42.61
C GLU A 200 -33.10 18.13 43.88
N GLU A 201 -34.03 19.06 43.84
CA GLU A 201 -34.70 19.69 45.00
C GLU A 201 -35.90 18.85 45.45
#